data_b0b55a572aa51fb05e9f1970f9da4da2
#
_entry.id   b0b55a572aa51fb05e9f1970f9da4da2
#
_cell.length_a   1.000
_cell.length_b   1.000
_cell.length_c   1.000
_cell.angle_alpha   90.00
_cell.angle_beta   90.00
_cell.angle_gamma   90.00
#
_symmetry.space_group_name_H-M   'P 1'
#
loop_
_entity.id
_entity.type
_entity.pdbx_description
1 polymer ?
#
loop_
_entity_poly.entity_id
_entity_poly.type
_entity_poly.pdbx_seq_one_letter_code
_entity_poly.pdbx_strand_id
1 'polypeptide(L)' 'MVEFKTIKSEEMKFGNNSFIEVGRKKAITDKGENEFISISRGFYMLDNQKRYNKSFSLPITKEVVDFVSEKIKEML' A
#
# COMPACT_ATOMS: atom_id res chain seq x y z
N MET A 1 -10.02 -12.39 -15.80
CA MET A 1 -9.00 -12.61 -14.77
C MET A 1 -8.28 -11.31 -14.48
N VAL A 2 -8.05 -11.02 -13.22
CA VAL A 2 -7.36 -9.78 -12.82
C VAL A 2 -5.93 -10.10 -12.45
N GLU A 3 -5.00 -9.33 -12.99
CA GLU A 3 -3.60 -9.46 -12.67
C GLU A 3 -3.13 -8.18 -11.98
N PHE A 4 -2.35 -8.32 -10.92
CA PHE A 4 -1.81 -7.17 -10.21
C PHE A 4 -0.30 -7.13 -10.36
N LYS A 5 0.22 -5.95 -10.69
CA LYS A 5 1.66 -5.73 -10.80
C LYS A 5 2.07 -4.61 -9.86
N THR A 6 3.20 -4.78 -9.20
CA THR A 6 3.78 -3.74 -8.37
C THR A 6 4.77 -2.96 -9.21
N ILE A 7 4.50 -1.67 -9.36
CA ILE A 7 5.37 -0.78 -10.13
C ILE A 7 6.51 -0.29 -9.25
N LYS A 8 6.18 0.10 -8.03
CA LYS A 8 7.14 0.62 -7.07
C LYS A 8 6.59 0.43 -5.66
N SER A 9 7.46 0.13 -4.70
CA SER A 9 7.02 0.02 -3.32
C SER A 9 8.12 0.41 -2.36
N GLU A 10 7.72 0.93 -1.22
CA GLU A 10 8.60 1.30 -0.12
C GLU A 10 8.02 0.72 1.16
N GLU A 11 8.89 0.23 2.00
CA GLU A 11 8.48 -0.42 3.24
C GLU A 11 9.21 0.22 4.42
N MET A 12 8.50 0.36 5.52
CA MET A 12 9.08 0.85 6.77
C MET A 12 8.73 -0.11 7.89
N LYS A 13 9.74 -0.48 8.67
CA LYS A 13 9.54 -1.32 9.85
C LYS A 13 9.35 -0.44 11.08
N PHE A 14 8.49 -0.86 11.97
CA PHE A 14 8.28 -0.16 13.21
C PHE A 14 7.87 -1.15 14.31
N GLY A 15 8.09 -0.75 15.55
CA GLY A 15 7.77 -1.62 16.67
C GLY A 15 8.55 -2.92 16.64
N ASN A 16 7.95 -3.96 17.18
CA ASN A 16 8.55 -5.31 17.21
C ASN A 16 7.97 -6.15 16.10
N ASN A 17 8.63 -6.22 14.97
CA ASN A 17 8.22 -7.08 13.86
C ASN A 17 7.06 -6.57 13.02
N SER A 18 6.67 -5.30 13.17
CA SER A 18 5.61 -4.73 12.33
C SER A 18 6.20 -3.98 11.14
N PHE A 19 5.40 -3.83 10.09
CA PHE A 19 5.81 -3.05 8.94
C PHE A 19 4.61 -2.36 8.31
N ILE A 20 4.90 -1.32 7.55
CA ILE A 20 3.92 -0.66 6.70
C ILE A 20 4.56 -0.52 5.31
N GLU A 21 3.77 -0.75 4.28
CA GLU A 21 4.27 -0.71 2.91
C GLU A 21 3.37 0.19 2.09
N VAL A 22 3.98 1.09 1.33
CA VAL A 22 3.26 1.95 0.38
C VAL A 22 3.77 1.60 -1.00
N GLY A 23 2.84 1.28 -1.89
CA GLY A 23 3.21 0.88 -3.23
C GLY A 23 2.30 1.49 -4.28
N ARG A 24 2.86 1.61 -5.48
CA ARG A 24 2.08 1.95 -6.66
C ARG A 24 1.86 0.65 -7.42
N LYS A 25 0.61 0.30 -7.64
CA LYS A 25 0.26 -0.96 -8.26
C LYS A 25 -0.66 -0.73 -9.45
N LYS A 26 -0.71 -1.72 -10.31
CA LYS A 26 -1.53 -1.70 -11.50
C LYS A 26 -2.40 -2.94 -11.51
N ALA A 27 -3.69 -2.76 -11.74
CA ALA A 27 -4.61 -3.86 -11.94
C ALA A 27 -4.86 -3.99 -13.44
N ILE A 28 -4.65 -5.17 -13.97
CA ILE A 28 -4.83 -5.44 -15.39
C ILE A 28 -6.03 -6.37 -15.54
N THR A 29 -7.02 -5.91 -16.29
CA THR A 29 -8.23 -6.70 -16.54
C THR A 29 -8.49 -6.77 -18.03
N ASP A 30 -9.51 -7.54 -18.42
CA ASP A 30 -9.93 -7.65 -19.81
C ASP A 30 -10.41 -6.31 -20.37
N LYS A 31 -10.80 -5.39 -19.48
CA LYS A 31 -11.33 -4.08 -19.89
C LYS A 31 -10.28 -2.98 -19.87
N GLY A 32 -9.06 -3.28 -19.47
CA GLY A 32 -8.00 -2.31 -19.45
C GLY A 32 -7.17 -2.37 -18.18
N GLU A 33 -6.40 -1.32 -17.98
CA GLU A 33 -5.49 -1.21 -16.85
C GLU A 33 -5.89 -0.05 -15.95
N ASN A 34 -5.68 -0.23 -14.66
CA ASN A 34 -5.96 0.82 -13.68
C ASN A 34 -4.85 0.83 -12.64
N GLU A 35 -4.28 2.01 -12.40
CA GLU A 35 -3.23 2.15 -11.39
C GLU A 35 -3.81 2.71 -10.10
N PHE A 36 -3.22 2.33 -9.00
CA PHE A 36 -3.67 2.78 -7.69
C PHE A 36 -2.51 2.75 -6.70
N ILE A 37 -2.69 3.45 -5.58
CA ILE A 37 -1.73 3.40 -4.48
C ILE A 37 -2.27 2.43 -3.45
N SER A 38 -1.42 1.51 -3.01
CA SER A 38 -1.78 0.52 -2.01
C SER A 38 -1.01 0.82 -0.73
N ILE A 39 -1.72 0.82 0.39
CA ILE A 39 -1.09 0.96 1.70
C ILE A 39 -1.43 -0.30 2.48
N SER A 40 -0.40 -1.04 2.86
CA SER A 40 -0.55 -2.33 3.53
C SER A 40 0.22 -2.31 4.83
N ARG A 41 -0.29 -3.02 5.81
CA ARG A 41 0.45 -3.21 7.05
C ARG A 41 0.37 -4.67 7.46
N GLY A 42 1.37 -5.08 8.24
CA GLY A 42 1.43 -6.46 8.70
C GLY A 42 2.57 -6.64 9.67
N PHE A 43 3.04 -7.86 9.75
CA PHE A 43 4.10 -8.20 10.69
C PHE A 43 4.96 -9.32 10.11
N TYR A 44 6.16 -9.45 10.67
CA TYR A 44 7.07 -10.53 10.32
C TYR A 44 6.92 -11.65 11.34
N MET A 45 6.84 -12.87 10.85
CA MET A 45 6.82 -14.05 11.71
C MET A 45 8.24 -14.42 12.15
N LEU A 46 8.35 -15.36 13.07
CA LEU A 46 9.64 -15.77 13.58
C LEU A 46 10.61 -16.28 12.52
N ASP A 47 10.07 -16.79 11.43
CA ASP A 47 10.86 -17.29 10.31
C ASP A 47 11.11 -16.21 9.24
N ASN A 48 10.88 -14.95 9.59
CA ASN A 48 11.04 -13.80 8.71
C ASN A 48 10.06 -13.76 7.53
N GLN A 49 9.01 -14.53 7.57
CA GLN A 49 7.96 -14.45 6.56
C GLN A 49 7.03 -13.29 6.88
N LYS A 50 6.63 -12.58 5.83
CA LYS A 50 5.68 -11.48 5.97
C LYS A 50 4.25 -12.00 6.04
N ARG A 51 3.48 -11.41 6.94
CA ARG A 51 2.05 -11.63 7.00
C ARG A 51 1.35 -10.29 6.87
N TYR A 52 0.57 -10.14 5.82
CA TYR A 52 -0.19 -8.91 5.61
C TYR A 52 -1.46 -8.98 6.44
N ASN A 53 -1.69 -7.96 7.24
CA ASN A 53 -2.83 -7.90 8.13
C ASN A 53 -3.98 -7.11 7.51
N LYS A 54 -3.68 -5.90 7.01
CA LYS A 54 -4.67 -5.05 6.37
C LYS A 54 -4.05 -4.31 5.21
N SER A 55 -4.91 -3.99 4.24
CA SER A 55 -4.50 -3.29 3.04
C SER A 55 -5.67 -2.48 2.53
N PHE A 56 -5.38 -1.29 2.00
CA PHE A 56 -6.41 -0.50 1.32
C PHE A 56 -5.78 0.27 0.17
N SER A 57 -6.63 0.73 -0.74
CA SER A 57 -6.20 1.39 -1.95
C SER A 57 -6.66 2.83 -2.01
N LEU A 58 -5.85 3.68 -2.62
CA LEU A 58 -6.18 5.07 -2.90
C LEU A 58 -6.06 5.31 -4.40
N PRO A 59 -6.93 6.16 -4.96
CA PRO A 59 -6.78 6.52 -6.37
C PRO A 59 -5.51 7.35 -6.56
N ILE A 60 -4.95 7.29 -7.77
CA ILE A 60 -3.77 8.09 -8.11
C ILE A 60 -4.24 9.47 -8.51
N THR A 61 -4.71 10.23 -7.56
CA THR A 61 -5.18 11.60 -7.74
C THR A 61 -4.43 12.45 -6.75
N LYS A 62 -3.71 13.45 -7.26
CA LYS A 62 -2.90 14.29 -6.39
C LYS A 62 -3.73 14.92 -5.27
N GLU A 63 -4.94 15.33 -5.58
CA GLU A 63 -5.84 15.93 -4.61
C GLU A 63 -6.17 14.99 -3.46
N VAL A 64 -6.47 13.73 -3.76
CA VAL A 64 -6.80 12.75 -2.73
C VAL A 64 -5.56 12.40 -1.90
N VAL A 65 -4.43 12.19 -2.56
CA VAL A 65 -3.19 11.85 -1.88
C VAL A 65 -2.75 12.99 -0.96
N ASP A 66 -2.82 14.22 -1.44
CA ASP A 66 -2.44 15.37 -0.63
C ASP A 66 -3.35 15.51 0.58
N PHE A 67 -4.66 15.34 0.39
CA PHE A 67 -5.61 15.40 1.49
C PHE A 67 -5.29 14.36 2.57
N VAL A 68 -5.11 13.11 2.15
CA VAL A 68 -4.84 12.02 3.11
C VAL A 68 -3.51 12.28 3.83
N SER A 69 -2.47 12.67 3.10
CA SER A 69 -1.17 12.92 3.69
C SER A 69 -1.20 14.04 4.72
N GLU A 70 -1.87 15.14 4.39
CA GLU A 70 -1.96 16.29 5.28
C GLU A 70 -2.78 15.95 6.53
N LYS A 71 -3.89 15.26 6.35
CA LYS A 71 -4.76 14.93 7.48
C LYS A 71 -4.11 13.93 8.42
N ILE A 72 -3.34 12.99 7.89
CA ILE A 72 -2.60 12.07 8.73
C ILE A 72 -1.61 12.83 9.61
N LYS A 73 -0.90 13.80 9.03
CA LYS A 73 0.06 14.61 9.79
C LYS A 73 -0.63 15.45 10.87
N GLU A 74 -1.82 15.95 10.57
CA GLU A 74 -2.59 16.74 11.56
C GLU A 74 -3.08 15.91 12.74
N MET A 75 -3.21 14.59 12.54
CA MET A 75 -3.69 13.69 13.60
C MET A 75 -2.60 13.31 14.61
N LEU A 76 -1.36 13.65 14.34
CA LEU A 76 -0.26 13.33 15.26
C LEU A 76 -0.24 14.21 16.51
#